data_eadc2f5b67b73a99520edbbfacb7bc13
#
_entry.id   eadc2f5b67b73a99520edbbfacb7bc13
#
_cell.length_a   1.000
_cell.length_b   1.000
_cell.length_c   1.000
_cell.angle_alpha   90.00
_cell.angle_beta   90.00
_cell.angle_gamma   90.00
#
_symmetry.space_group_name_H-M   'P 1'
#
loop_
_entity.id
_entity.type
_entity.pdbx_description
1 polymer ?
#
loop_
_entity_poly.entity_id
_entity_poly.type
_entity_poly.pdbx_seq_one_letter_code
_entity_poly.pdbx_strand_id
1 'polypeptide(L)'
;MNNFKLFCITNIQTKELDDLPLDLVGVGKNKFNNNYITCEKGQNINEKEKYYSELTFHYWFWKNKLNDFSDNIWIGFCQRRRFWVKSNNIEKNYNLKNIILNKPPEEWKDYNSVITNPIDLKNTKTSKIIKRGWKNLLKNPNILFNKNLHTIKLHFDMHHGHGVLDKAIDVMGDRDKEDFRNYVSTKTVFNPHIMFFSKKNIIDQWFSNLFTWLFECEKIFGFDKLKGYDQTRLYAYLAERYLSFWFKKHTKTIEWPWVFRDIN
;
A
#
# COMPACT_ATOMS: atom_id res chain seq x y z
N MET A 1 -16.46 -5.16 -23.56
CA MET A 1 -16.02 -4.09 -22.63
C MET A 1 -14.82 -4.60 -21.87
N ASN A 2 -13.81 -3.77 -21.66
CA ASN A 2 -12.59 -4.20 -20.95
C ASN A 2 -12.90 -4.33 -19.45
N ASN A 3 -12.93 -5.55 -18.93
CA ASN A 3 -13.27 -5.84 -17.51
C ASN A 3 -12.10 -5.60 -16.54
N PHE A 4 -11.08 -4.83 -16.98
CA PHE A 4 -9.83 -4.65 -16.24
C PHE A 4 -9.28 -3.25 -16.42
N LYS A 5 -8.87 -2.62 -15.31
CA LYS A 5 -8.16 -1.35 -15.27
C LYS A 5 -7.00 -1.43 -14.28
N LEU A 6 -5.82 -0.96 -14.66
CA LEU A 6 -4.64 -0.92 -13.81
C LEU A 6 -3.98 0.45 -13.88
N PHE A 7 -4.05 1.17 -12.77
CA PHE A 7 -3.44 2.48 -12.60
C PHE A 7 -2.04 2.36 -12.02
N CYS A 8 -1.04 2.97 -12.67
CA CYS A 8 0.32 3.06 -12.17
C CYS A 8 0.62 4.47 -11.68
N ILE A 9 0.81 4.61 -10.37
CA ILE A 9 0.96 5.89 -9.69
C ILE A 9 2.44 6.25 -9.56
N THR A 10 2.80 7.45 -9.99
CA THR A 10 4.17 7.99 -9.93
C THR A 10 4.18 9.46 -9.56
N ASN A 11 5.23 9.89 -8.89
CA ASN A 11 5.52 11.33 -8.70
C ASN A 11 6.59 11.87 -9.64
N ILE A 12 7.08 11.04 -10.58
CA ILE A 12 8.07 11.42 -11.60
C ILE A 12 7.68 10.75 -12.91
N GLN A 13 7.70 11.52 -14.01
CA GLN A 13 7.59 10.97 -15.36
C GLN A 13 8.91 10.36 -15.80
N THR A 14 8.86 9.18 -16.43
CA THR A 14 10.01 8.53 -17.05
C THR A 14 9.62 7.89 -18.38
N LYS A 15 10.53 7.88 -19.35
CA LYS A 15 10.30 7.27 -20.66
C LYS A 15 9.94 5.78 -20.57
N GLU A 16 10.56 5.07 -19.64
CA GLU A 16 10.28 3.63 -19.46
C GLU A 16 8.84 3.38 -19.01
N LEU A 17 8.24 4.28 -18.19
CA LEU A 17 6.82 4.21 -17.83
C LEU A 17 5.91 4.54 -19.01
N ASP A 18 6.25 5.56 -19.78
CA ASP A 18 5.45 6.01 -20.95
C ASP A 18 5.24 4.88 -21.97
N ASP A 19 6.19 3.93 -22.05
CA ASP A 19 6.16 2.78 -22.97
C ASP A 19 5.35 1.58 -22.43
N LEU A 20 4.88 1.61 -21.18
CA LEU A 20 4.13 0.50 -20.57
C LEU A 20 2.62 0.60 -20.88
N PRO A 21 1.94 -0.56 -21.03
CA PRO A 21 0.50 -0.61 -21.30
C PRO A 21 -0.31 -0.43 -19.99
N LEU A 22 -0.15 0.72 -19.33
CA LEU A 22 -0.78 1.05 -18.05
C LEU A 22 -1.50 2.39 -18.12
N ASP A 23 -2.53 2.58 -17.30
CA ASP A 23 -3.12 3.89 -17.08
C ASP A 23 -2.20 4.70 -16.13
N LEU A 24 -1.42 5.61 -16.67
CA LEU A 24 -0.40 6.36 -15.92
C LEU A 24 -1.02 7.50 -15.13
N VAL A 25 -0.57 7.65 -13.89
CA VAL A 25 -1.08 8.66 -12.96
C VAL A 25 0.08 9.46 -12.37
N GLY A 26 0.04 10.78 -12.57
CA GLY A 26 0.98 11.71 -11.97
C GLY A 26 0.43 12.32 -10.67
N VAL A 27 1.21 12.21 -9.58
CA VAL A 27 0.88 12.81 -8.28
C VAL A 27 1.95 13.81 -7.83
N GLY A 28 1.57 14.74 -6.95
CA GLY A 28 2.47 15.74 -6.41
C GLY A 28 2.63 16.97 -7.32
N LYS A 29 3.76 17.67 -7.21
CA LYS A 29 3.98 18.99 -7.83
C LYS A 29 4.72 18.93 -9.17
N ASN A 30 5.19 17.75 -9.59
CA ASN A 30 5.91 17.61 -10.84
C ASN A 30 4.97 17.76 -12.04
N LYS A 31 5.51 18.26 -13.14
CA LYS A 31 4.77 18.35 -14.40
C LYS A 31 4.78 17.00 -15.10
N PHE A 32 3.64 16.63 -15.65
CA PHE A 32 3.43 15.42 -16.42
C PHE A 32 2.90 15.78 -17.81
N ASN A 33 3.17 14.96 -18.80
CA ASN A 33 2.60 15.13 -20.13
C ASN A 33 1.10 14.71 -20.14
N ASN A 34 0.43 14.96 -21.25
CA ASN A 34 -1.02 14.74 -21.40
C ASN A 34 -1.45 13.25 -21.32
N ASN A 35 -0.52 12.31 -21.30
CA ASN A 35 -0.81 10.87 -21.16
C ASN A 35 -1.05 10.47 -19.71
N TYR A 36 -0.74 11.36 -18.76
CA TYR A 36 -0.93 11.10 -17.34
C TYR A 36 -2.24 11.69 -16.84
N ILE A 37 -2.96 10.90 -16.05
CA ILE A 37 -4.07 11.38 -15.24
C ILE A 37 -3.47 12.19 -14.09
N THR A 38 -3.96 13.43 -13.85
CA THR A 38 -3.53 14.27 -12.72
C THR A 38 -4.66 14.42 -11.71
N CYS A 39 -4.31 14.67 -10.44
CA CYS A 39 -5.23 14.72 -9.31
C CYS A 39 -5.55 16.14 -8.82
N GLU A 40 -5.37 17.16 -9.67
CA GLU A 40 -5.45 18.56 -9.27
C GLU A 40 -6.89 19.12 -9.24
N LYS A 41 -7.79 18.54 -10.06
CA LYS A 41 -9.17 19.03 -10.19
C LYS A 41 -10.14 18.17 -9.38
N GLY A 42 -11.21 18.79 -8.89
CA GLY A 42 -12.21 18.11 -8.06
C GLY A 42 -11.77 17.94 -6.61
N GLN A 43 -12.45 17.06 -5.88
CA GLN A 43 -12.14 16.80 -4.48
C GLN A 43 -10.83 16.01 -4.36
N ASN A 44 -9.79 16.60 -3.79
CA ASN A 44 -8.46 16.04 -3.74
C ASN A 44 -7.70 16.41 -2.45
N ILE A 45 -6.55 15.76 -2.24
CA ILE A 45 -5.55 16.03 -1.20
C ILE A 45 -4.15 16.09 -1.83
N ASN A 46 -4.03 16.58 -3.05
CA ASN A 46 -2.79 16.53 -3.84
C ASN A 46 -1.64 17.30 -3.19
N GLU A 47 -1.93 18.38 -2.47
CA GLU A 47 -0.93 19.15 -1.71
C GLU A 47 -0.26 18.34 -0.57
N LYS A 48 -0.90 17.24 -0.14
CA LYS A 48 -0.40 16.33 0.90
C LYS A 48 0.44 15.16 0.34
N GLU A 49 0.79 15.15 -0.96
CA GLU A 49 1.52 14.05 -1.61
C GLU A 49 2.80 13.66 -0.84
N LYS A 50 3.55 14.61 -0.35
CA LYS A 50 4.76 14.38 0.45
C LYS A 50 4.52 13.40 1.62
N TYR A 51 3.32 13.39 2.19
CA TYR A 51 2.94 12.62 3.39
C TYR A 51 2.07 11.41 3.08
N TYR A 52 1.19 11.54 2.07
CA TYR A 52 0.21 10.52 1.65
C TYR A 52 0.67 9.71 0.45
N SER A 53 1.67 10.20 -0.30
CA SER A 53 2.23 9.52 -1.48
C SER A 53 1.13 9.13 -2.48
N GLU A 54 1.10 7.88 -2.95
CA GLU A 54 0.10 7.32 -3.86
C GLU A 54 -1.36 7.42 -3.36
N LEU A 55 -1.56 7.56 -2.07
CA LEU A 55 -2.90 7.73 -1.49
C LEU A 55 -3.60 9.01 -1.95
N THR A 56 -2.86 10.01 -2.42
CA THR A 56 -3.46 11.22 -3.02
C THR A 56 -4.28 10.89 -4.26
N PHE A 57 -3.79 9.98 -5.12
CA PHE A 57 -4.59 9.47 -6.23
C PHE A 57 -5.74 8.60 -5.77
N HIS A 58 -5.53 7.70 -4.80
CA HIS A 58 -6.59 6.83 -4.27
C HIS A 58 -7.77 7.66 -3.75
N TYR A 59 -7.49 8.74 -3.00
CA TYR A 59 -8.53 9.65 -2.52
C TYR A 59 -9.25 10.36 -3.66
N TRP A 60 -8.49 10.94 -4.59
CA TRP A 60 -9.05 11.63 -5.75
C TRP A 60 -9.89 10.69 -6.63
N PHE A 61 -9.38 9.49 -6.91
CA PHE A 61 -10.07 8.46 -7.67
C PHE A 61 -11.41 8.08 -7.01
N TRP A 62 -11.38 7.85 -5.70
CA TRP A 62 -12.58 7.55 -4.92
C TRP A 62 -13.64 8.63 -5.06
N LYS A 63 -13.25 9.89 -4.89
CA LYS A 63 -14.19 11.02 -4.86
C LYS A 63 -14.68 11.48 -6.22
N ASN A 64 -13.88 11.26 -7.30
CA ASN A 64 -14.18 11.87 -8.60
C ASN A 64 -14.37 10.85 -9.73
N LYS A 65 -13.91 9.59 -9.57
CA LYS A 65 -13.85 8.63 -10.68
C LYS A 65 -14.46 7.27 -10.41
N LEU A 66 -14.48 6.81 -9.18
CA LEU A 66 -14.94 5.46 -8.86
C LEU A 66 -16.36 5.17 -9.40
N ASN A 67 -17.24 6.17 -9.39
CA ASN A 67 -18.61 6.04 -9.86
C ASN A 67 -18.74 5.90 -11.39
N ASP A 68 -17.72 6.26 -12.16
CA ASP A 68 -17.71 6.10 -13.62
C ASP A 68 -17.52 4.63 -14.04
N PHE A 69 -17.17 3.73 -13.10
CA PHE A 69 -16.91 2.32 -13.38
C PHE A 69 -18.09 1.42 -13.06
N SER A 70 -18.26 0.36 -13.85
CA SER A 70 -19.25 -0.70 -13.59
C SER A 70 -18.83 -1.58 -12.41
N ASP A 71 -19.81 -2.21 -11.74
CA ASP A 71 -19.58 -3.02 -10.54
C ASP A 71 -18.71 -4.27 -10.78
N ASN A 72 -18.69 -4.79 -12.02
CA ASN A 72 -18.00 -6.03 -12.36
C ASN A 72 -16.55 -5.85 -12.85
N ILE A 73 -16.10 -4.61 -13.03
CA ILE A 73 -14.72 -4.36 -13.47
C ILE A 73 -13.70 -4.62 -12.34
N TRP A 74 -12.57 -5.21 -12.69
CA TRP A 74 -11.39 -5.26 -11.84
C TRP A 74 -10.62 -3.95 -11.95
N ILE A 75 -10.52 -3.22 -10.83
CA ILE A 75 -9.77 -1.96 -10.73
C ILE A 75 -8.58 -2.22 -9.83
N GLY A 76 -7.39 -1.95 -10.36
CA GLY A 76 -6.14 -2.18 -9.66
C GLY A 76 -5.23 -0.98 -9.62
N PHE A 77 -4.33 -1.01 -8.65
CA PHE A 77 -3.35 0.03 -8.39
C PHE A 77 -1.97 -0.58 -8.24
N CYS A 78 -0.97 0.07 -8.84
CA CYS A 78 0.45 -0.24 -8.68
C CYS A 78 1.26 1.06 -8.61
N GLN A 79 2.57 0.92 -8.39
CA GLN A 79 3.48 2.05 -8.17
C GLN A 79 4.62 2.00 -9.18
N ARG A 80 5.25 3.12 -9.47
CA ARG A 80 6.34 3.28 -10.45
C ARG A 80 7.41 2.19 -10.46
N ARG A 81 7.76 1.64 -9.32
CA ARG A 81 8.82 0.63 -9.20
C ARG A 81 8.30 -0.76 -8.82
N ARG A 82 6.99 -0.94 -8.78
CA ARG A 82 6.35 -2.18 -8.33
C ARG A 82 5.19 -2.49 -9.23
N PHE A 83 5.28 -3.64 -9.92
CA PHE A 83 4.36 -3.98 -10.98
C PHE A 83 3.75 -5.35 -10.75
N TRP A 84 2.46 -5.46 -10.97
CA TRP A 84 1.77 -6.73 -11.02
C TRP A 84 2.23 -7.54 -12.24
N VAL A 85 2.47 -8.82 -12.05
CA VAL A 85 2.94 -9.71 -13.10
C VAL A 85 2.02 -10.89 -13.32
N LYS A 86 2.11 -11.50 -14.50
CA LYS A 86 1.24 -12.61 -14.93
C LYS A 86 1.46 -13.88 -14.12
N SER A 87 2.69 -14.14 -13.65
CA SER A 87 3.06 -15.36 -12.89
C SER A 87 4.27 -15.11 -11.99
N ASN A 88 4.55 -16.07 -11.09
CA ASN A 88 5.77 -16.09 -10.27
C ASN A 88 7.03 -16.49 -11.06
N ASN A 89 6.87 -17.18 -12.18
CA ASN A 89 7.98 -17.69 -12.98
C ASN A 89 8.48 -16.60 -13.94
N ILE A 90 9.42 -15.78 -13.44
CA ILE A 90 10.00 -14.68 -14.20
C ILE A 90 11.46 -14.98 -14.46
N GLU A 91 11.85 -14.96 -15.73
CA GLU A 91 13.25 -15.09 -16.16
C GLU A 91 14.09 -13.92 -15.63
N LYS A 92 15.40 -14.15 -15.40
CA LYS A 92 16.29 -13.09 -14.88
C LYS A 92 16.35 -11.85 -15.79
N ASN A 93 16.25 -12.04 -17.11
CA ASN A 93 16.34 -10.99 -18.13
C ASN A 93 14.97 -10.74 -18.78
N TYR A 94 13.97 -10.41 -17.98
CA TYR A 94 12.63 -10.13 -18.49
C TYR A 94 12.48 -8.73 -19.10
N ASN A 95 11.65 -8.64 -20.12
CA ASN A 95 11.09 -7.36 -20.55
C ASN A 95 9.81 -7.09 -19.75
N LEU A 96 9.80 -6.00 -18.99
CA LEU A 96 8.69 -5.65 -18.10
C LEU A 96 7.35 -5.59 -18.86
N LYS A 97 7.32 -5.03 -20.08
CA LYS A 97 6.13 -4.93 -20.92
C LYS A 97 5.47 -6.29 -21.21
N ASN A 98 6.27 -7.36 -21.32
CA ASN A 98 5.77 -8.70 -21.64
C ASN A 98 5.19 -9.43 -20.44
N ILE A 99 5.67 -9.13 -19.23
CA ILE A 99 5.27 -9.82 -18.01
C ILE A 99 4.22 -9.09 -17.19
N ILE A 100 4.00 -7.78 -17.41
CA ILE A 100 2.97 -7.01 -16.72
C ILE A 100 1.60 -7.63 -16.93
N LEU A 101 0.84 -7.70 -15.84
CA LEU A 101 -0.54 -8.14 -15.83
C LEU A 101 -1.42 -7.15 -16.62
N ASN A 102 -2.19 -7.65 -17.57
CA ASN A 102 -3.03 -6.85 -18.48
C ASN A 102 -4.48 -7.33 -18.60
N LYS A 103 -4.82 -8.42 -17.90
CA LYS A 103 -6.18 -8.95 -17.77
C LYS A 103 -6.31 -9.76 -16.48
N PRO A 104 -7.52 -9.95 -15.94
CA PRO A 104 -7.72 -10.80 -14.79
C PRO A 104 -7.35 -12.26 -15.14
N PRO A 105 -6.51 -12.93 -14.34
CA PRO A 105 -6.29 -14.37 -14.44
C PRO A 105 -7.55 -15.18 -14.08
N GLU A 106 -7.67 -16.40 -14.60
CA GLU A 106 -8.79 -17.30 -14.28
C GLU A 106 -8.85 -17.64 -12.78
N GLU A 107 -7.71 -17.70 -12.12
CA GLU A 107 -7.57 -17.97 -10.68
C GLU A 107 -8.30 -16.93 -9.80
N TRP A 108 -8.60 -15.73 -10.36
CA TRP A 108 -9.32 -14.69 -9.61
C TRP A 108 -10.84 -14.88 -9.60
N LYS A 109 -11.36 -15.84 -10.38
CA LYS A 109 -12.80 -16.05 -10.61
C LYS A 109 -13.62 -16.11 -9.30
N ASP A 110 -13.11 -16.81 -8.31
CA ASP A 110 -13.79 -17.05 -7.04
C ASP A 110 -13.43 -16.04 -5.95
N TYR A 111 -12.70 -14.99 -6.29
CA TYR A 111 -12.24 -13.96 -5.36
C TYR A 111 -12.82 -12.59 -5.72
N ASN A 112 -12.87 -11.71 -4.74
CA ASN A 112 -13.34 -10.33 -4.92
C ASN A 112 -12.26 -9.29 -4.69
N SER A 113 -11.09 -9.70 -4.22
CA SER A 113 -9.93 -8.84 -4.10
C SER A 113 -8.62 -9.61 -4.27
N VAL A 114 -7.60 -8.87 -4.66
CA VAL A 114 -6.24 -9.36 -4.88
C VAL A 114 -5.28 -8.42 -4.18
N ILE A 115 -4.37 -8.94 -3.39
CA ILE A 115 -3.30 -8.20 -2.74
C ILE A 115 -1.95 -8.81 -3.09
N THR A 116 -0.87 -8.09 -2.83
CA THR A 116 0.50 -8.55 -3.14
C THR A 116 0.87 -9.82 -2.38
N ASN A 117 1.77 -10.63 -2.95
CA ASN A 117 2.40 -11.71 -2.19
C ASN A 117 3.04 -11.18 -0.90
N PRO A 118 2.93 -11.91 0.21
CA PRO A 118 3.39 -11.45 1.51
C PRO A 118 4.92 -11.47 1.65
N ILE A 119 5.41 -10.70 2.61
CA ILE A 119 6.80 -10.78 3.07
C ILE A 119 6.86 -11.31 4.50
N ASP A 120 7.87 -12.11 4.80
CA ASP A 120 8.12 -12.67 6.13
C ASP A 120 9.17 -11.83 6.88
N LEU A 121 8.76 -11.25 8.00
CA LEU A 121 9.58 -10.42 8.85
C LEU A 121 10.56 -11.21 9.74
N LYS A 122 10.39 -12.54 9.89
CA LYS A 122 11.30 -13.43 10.63
C LYS A 122 12.71 -13.41 10.07
N ASN A 123 12.87 -13.01 8.80
CA ASN A 123 14.15 -12.88 8.13
C ASN A 123 14.85 -11.52 8.37
N THR A 124 14.30 -10.67 9.25
CA THR A 124 14.93 -9.39 9.62
C THR A 124 16.28 -9.62 10.27
N LYS A 125 17.33 -8.98 9.72
CA LYS A 125 18.69 -9.11 10.25
C LYS A 125 18.79 -8.59 11.69
N THR A 126 19.39 -9.37 12.58
CA THR A 126 19.62 -9.02 14.00
C THR A 126 20.28 -7.65 14.18
N SER A 127 21.25 -7.32 13.33
CA SER A 127 21.90 -6.00 13.35
C SER A 127 20.95 -4.83 13.12
N LYS A 128 19.91 -5.01 12.29
CA LYS A 128 18.87 -3.99 12.10
C LYS A 128 17.97 -3.87 13.34
N ILE A 129 17.65 -4.98 13.99
CA ILE A 129 16.85 -4.99 15.23
C ILE A 129 17.61 -4.25 16.33
N ILE A 130 18.88 -4.52 16.53
CA ILE A 130 19.71 -3.81 17.52
C ILE A 130 19.76 -2.31 17.20
N LYS A 131 20.05 -1.93 15.96
CA LYS A 131 20.22 -0.53 15.58
C LYS A 131 18.92 0.28 15.63
N ARG A 132 17.81 -0.28 15.14
CA ARG A 132 16.52 0.45 14.95
C ARG A 132 15.47 0.07 15.99
N GLY A 133 15.54 -1.13 16.56
CA GLY A 133 14.57 -1.66 17.53
C GLY A 133 15.01 -1.58 18.99
N TRP A 134 16.04 -0.81 19.32
CA TRP A 134 16.62 -0.79 20.66
C TRP A 134 15.60 -0.47 21.78
N LYS A 135 14.62 0.40 21.53
CA LYS A 135 13.54 0.69 22.48
C LYS A 135 12.65 -0.52 22.76
N ASN A 136 12.40 -1.34 21.75
CA ASN A 136 11.66 -2.59 21.88
C ASN A 136 12.51 -3.64 22.61
N LEU A 137 13.82 -3.70 22.35
CA LEU A 137 14.75 -4.61 23.04
C LEU A 137 14.88 -4.29 24.53
N LEU A 138 14.87 -3.03 24.93
CA LEU A 138 14.83 -2.65 26.35
C LEU A 138 13.59 -3.18 27.08
N LYS A 139 12.45 -3.27 26.35
CA LYS A 139 11.20 -3.83 26.92
C LYS A 139 11.16 -5.35 26.87
N ASN A 140 11.72 -5.96 25.83
CA ASN A 140 11.73 -7.41 25.64
C ASN A 140 13.00 -7.88 24.91
N PRO A 141 14.07 -8.25 25.63
CA PRO A 141 15.32 -8.76 25.04
C PRO A 141 15.14 -10.06 24.25
N ASN A 142 14.09 -10.85 24.52
CA ASN A 142 13.81 -12.10 23.81
C ASN A 142 13.59 -11.92 22.30
N ILE A 143 13.33 -10.71 21.86
CA ILE A 143 13.21 -10.37 20.42
C ILE A 143 14.46 -10.80 19.64
N LEU A 144 15.64 -10.79 20.24
CA LEU A 144 16.90 -11.22 19.60
C LEU A 144 16.94 -12.72 19.33
N PHE A 145 16.27 -13.51 20.16
CA PHE A 145 16.37 -14.98 20.17
C PHE A 145 15.13 -15.65 19.61
N ASN A 146 13.96 -14.98 19.66
CA ASN A 146 12.68 -15.54 19.22
C ASN A 146 12.14 -14.79 17.98
N LYS A 147 12.32 -15.37 16.81
CA LYS A 147 11.84 -14.81 15.54
C LYS A 147 10.31 -14.64 15.46
N ASN A 148 9.52 -15.34 16.28
CA ASN A 148 8.07 -15.15 16.35
C ASN A 148 7.69 -13.80 16.97
N LEU A 149 8.65 -13.11 17.60
CA LEU A 149 8.48 -11.74 18.11
C LEU A 149 8.81 -10.66 17.06
N HIS A 150 9.25 -11.05 15.85
CA HIS A 150 9.46 -10.13 14.73
C HIS A 150 8.13 -9.76 14.08
N THR A 151 7.26 -9.15 14.86
CA THR A 151 5.89 -8.82 14.46
C THR A 151 5.83 -7.61 13.52
N ILE A 152 4.67 -7.42 12.88
CA ILE A 152 4.38 -6.24 12.05
C ILE A 152 4.57 -4.96 12.87
N LYS A 153 4.12 -4.96 14.15
CA LYS A 153 4.29 -3.85 15.07
C LYS A 153 5.76 -3.54 15.32
N LEU A 154 6.59 -4.54 15.64
CA LEU A 154 8.03 -4.35 15.82
C LEU A 154 8.66 -3.75 14.56
N HIS A 155 8.31 -4.29 13.38
CA HIS A 155 8.82 -3.77 12.12
C HIS A 155 8.41 -2.30 11.90
N PHE A 156 7.17 -1.94 12.20
CA PHE A 156 6.72 -0.55 12.10
C PHE A 156 7.48 0.37 13.06
N ASP A 157 7.61 -0.02 14.32
CA ASP A 157 8.36 0.73 15.35
C ASP A 157 9.81 1.01 14.93
N MET A 158 10.47 0.01 14.34
CA MET A 158 11.85 0.11 13.87
C MET A 158 12.05 1.10 12.72
N HIS A 159 11.04 1.30 11.88
CA HIS A 159 11.15 2.07 10.66
C HIS A 159 10.42 3.41 10.71
N HIS A 160 9.25 3.47 11.37
CA HIS A 160 8.35 4.62 11.26
C HIS A 160 8.08 5.34 12.61
N GLY A 161 8.65 4.85 13.70
CA GLY A 161 8.57 5.48 15.02
C GLY A 161 7.94 4.59 16.07
N HIS A 162 8.65 4.45 17.18
CA HIS A 162 8.22 3.62 18.32
C HIS A 162 6.92 4.12 18.93
N GLY A 163 5.91 3.24 19.02
CA GLY A 163 4.59 3.52 19.59
C GLY A 163 3.66 4.36 18.69
N VAL A 164 4.11 4.73 17.48
CA VAL A 164 3.28 5.50 16.54
C VAL A 164 2.10 4.68 16.04
N LEU A 165 2.32 3.40 15.72
CA LEU A 165 1.25 2.51 15.28
C LEU A 165 0.18 2.29 16.35
N ASP A 166 0.58 2.17 17.63
CA ASP A 166 -0.38 2.04 18.75
C ASP A 166 -1.29 3.27 18.82
N LYS A 167 -0.70 4.48 18.80
CA LYS A 167 -1.44 5.74 18.82
C LYS A 167 -2.38 5.89 17.62
N ALA A 168 -1.94 5.44 16.43
CA ALA A 168 -2.78 5.44 15.26
C ALA A 168 -3.98 4.49 15.41
N ILE A 169 -3.77 3.31 16.01
CA ILE A 169 -4.84 2.34 16.29
C ILE A 169 -5.80 2.88 17.36
N ASP A 170 -5.31 3.64 18.35
CA ASP A 170 -6.16 4.22 19.41
C ASP A 170 -7.27 5.12 18.86
N VAL A 171 -7.05 5.78 17.72
CA VAL A 171 -8.04 6.64 17.06
C VAL A 171 -8.81 5.96 15.93
N MET A 172 -8.62 4.65 15.75
CA MET A 172 -9.41 3.86 14.81
C MET A 172 -10.82 3.61 15.36
N GLY A 173 -11.82 3.56 14.47
CA GLY A 173 -13.18 3.16 14.84
C GLY A 173 -13.24 1.72 15.39
N ASP A 174 -14.20 1.46 16.27
CA ASP A 174 -14.27 0.23 17.09
C ASP A 174 -14.38 -1.06 16.27
N ARG A 175 -14.94 -1.01 15.07
CA ARG A 175 -15.17 -2.18 14.22
C ARG A 175 -13.92 -3.03 13.96
N ASP A 176 -12.77 -2.38 13.76
CA ASP A 176 -11.52 -3.05 13.36
C ASP A 176 -10.39 -2.89 14.39
N LYS A 177 -10.56 -2.00 15.35
CA LYS A 177 -9.52 -1.55 16.27
C LYS A 177 -8.81 -2.68 17.00
N GLU A 178 -9.54 -3.51 17.73
CA GLU A 178 -8.93 -4.57 18.54
C GLU A 178 -8.40 -5.72 17.69
N ASP A 179 -9.09 -6.08 16.61
CA ASP A 179 -8.63 -7.12 15.69
C ASP A 179 -7.35 -6.69 14.97
N PHE A 180 -7.26 -5.40 14.55
CA PHE A 180 -6.07 -4.87 13.91
C PHE A 180 -4.91 -4.75 14.90
N ARG A 181 -5.17 -4.35 16.15
CA ARG A 181 -4.17 -4.35 17.24
C ARG A 181 -3.60 -5.73 17.46
N ASN A 182 -4.46 -6.75 17.57
CA ASN A 182 -4.05 -8.14 17.70
C ASN A 182 -3.25 -8.61 16.47
N TYR A 183 -3.73 -8.30 15.27
CA TYR A 183 -3.05 -8.66 14.01
C TYR A 183 -1.61 -8.13 13.97
N VAL A 184 -1.38 -6.84 14.18
CA VAL A 184 -0.05 -6.25 14.08
C VAL A 184 0.89 -6.71 15.21
N SER A 185 0.33 -7.08 16.36
CA SER A 185 1.09 -7.52 17.53
C SER A 185 1.48 -9.00 17.50
N THR A 186 0.79 -9.82 16.69
CA THR A 186 0.99 -11.28 16.67
C THR A 186 1.53 -11.79 15.34
N LYS A 187 1.19 -11.15 14.20
CA LYS A 187 1.61 -11.63 12.89
C LYS A 187 3.00 -11.15 12.53
N THR A 188 3.76 -12.06 11.90
CA THR A 188 5.13 -11.82 11.40
C THR A 188 5.19 -11.71 9.87
N VAL A 189 4.02 -11.74 9.23
CA VAL A 189 3.87 -11.71 7.77
C VAL A 189 2.80 -10.70 7.40
N PHE A 190 3.06 -9.87 6.39
CA PHE A 190 2.08 -8.96 5.82
C PHE A 190 2.33 -8.74 4.32
N ASN A 191 1.31 -8.26 3.61
CA ASN A 191 1.37 -7.97 2.18
C ASN A 191 1.87 -6.53 2.00
N PRO A 192 3.08 -6.33 1.42
CA PRO A 192 3.69 -5.03 1.31
C PRO A 192 3.03 -4.17 0.21
N HIS A 193 3.26 -2.87 0.31
CA HIS A 193 2.79 -1.87 -0.63
C HIS A 193 1.28 -1.62 -0.58
N ILE A 194 0.87 -0.44 -1.07
CA ILE A 194 -0.55 -0.09 -1.20
C ILE A 194 -1.00 -0.46 -2.61
N MET A 195 -0.87 -1.77 -2.91
CA MET A 195 -1.21 -2.36 -4.20
C MET A 195 -2.31 -3.41 -4.01
N PHE A 196 -3.37 -3.28 -4.77
CA PHE A 196 -4.48 -4.22 -4.75
C PHE A 196 -5.30 -4.13 -6.04
N PHE A 197 -6.11 -5.16 -6.30
CA PHE A 197 -7.24 -5.12 -7.22
C PHE A 197 -8.52 -5.46 -6.46
N SER A 198 -9.60 -4.80 -6.82
CA SER A 198 -10.91 -5.18 -6.31
C SER A 198 -12.05 -4.66 -7.20
N LYS A 199 -13.29 -4.92 -6.78
CA LYS A 199 -14.51 -4.42 -7.39
C LYS A 199 -14.91 -3.08 -6.78
N LYS A 200 -15.66 -2.28 -7.53
CA LYS A 200 -16.09 -0.93 -7.17
C LYS A 200 -16.61 -0.82 -5.74
N ASN A 201 -17.55 -1.67 -5.36
CA ASN A 201 -18.20 -1.63 -4.04
C ASN A 201 -17.22 -1.91 -2.89
N ILE A 202 -16.25 -2.79 -3.10
CA ILE A 202 -15.21 -3.10 -2.11
C ILE A 202 -14.20 -1.94 -2.01
N ILE A 203 -13.84 -1.35 -3.15
CA ILE A 203 -12.96 -0.17 -3.20
C ILE A 203 -13.58 0.99 -2.44
N ASP A 204 -14.88 1.23 -2.61
CA ASP A 204 -15.61 2.27 -1.89
C ASP A 204 -15.55 2.05 -0.37
N GLN A 205 -15.84 0.82 0.08
CA GLN A 205 -15.75 0.45 1.49
C GLN A 205 -14.32 0.59 2.04
N TRP A 206 -13.33 0.10 1.29
CA TRP A 206 -11.92 0.22 1.67
C TRP A 206 -11.49 1.68 1.84
N PHE A 207 -11.75 2.52 0.85
CA PHE A 207 -11.36 3.92 0.90
C PHE A 207 -12.13 4.69 1.97
N SER A 208 -13.41 4.40 2.17
CA SER A 208 -14.20 5.00 3.26
C SER A 208 -13.57 4.69 4.62
N ASN A 209 -13.26 3.42 4.91
CA ASN A 209 -12.65 3.03 6.18
C ASN A 209 -11.23 3.60 6.32
N LEU A 210 -10.41 3.51 5.26
CA LEU A 210 -9.03 3.97 5.27
C LEU A 210 -8.93 5.47 5.53
N PHE A 211 -9.61 6.29 4.72
CA PHE A 211 -9.46 7.75 4.81
C PHE A 211 -10.12 8.32 6.05
N THR A 212 -11.22 7.74 6.54
CA THR A 212 -11.77 8.10 7.84
C THR A 212 -10.72 7.94 8.94
N TRP A 213 -10.06 6.80 9.00
CA TRP A 213 -9.01 6.56 9.99
C TRP A 213 -7.78 7.44 9.78
N LEU A 214 -7.29 7.59 8.55
CA LEU A 214 -6.09 8.41 8.30
C LEU A 214 -6.29 9.88 8.62
N PHE A 215 -7.49 10.43 8.44
CA PHE A 215 -7.77 11.81 8.83
C PHE A 215 -7.85 11.98 10.35
N GLU A 216 -8.29 10.96 11.10
CA GLU A 216 -8.15 10.98 12.56
C GLU A 216 -6.66 10.89 12.98
N CYS A 217 -5.85 10.08 12.31
CA CYS A 217 -4.40 10.05 12.52
C CYS A 217 -3.76 11.41 12.21
N GLU A 218 -4.20 12.12 11.17
CA GLU A 218 -3.70 13.44 10.80
C GLU A 218 -3.94 14.46 11.93
N LYS A 219 -5.07 14.40 12.64
CA LYS A 219 -5.37 15.29 13.75
C LYS A 219 -4.38 15.13 14.92
N ILE A 220 -3.86 13.92 15.16
CA ILE A 220 -2.93 13.66 16.28
C ILE A 220 -1.46 13.77 15.90
N PHE A 221 -1.07 13.46 14.65
CA PHE A 221 0.33 13.48 14.23
C PHE A 221 0.70 14.76 13.49
N GLY A 222 -0.23 15.36 12.74
CA GLY A 222 0.02 16.52 11.88
C GLY A 222 1.10 16.23 10.83
N PHE A 223 1.81 17.27 10.40
CA PHE A 223 2.86 17.17 9.38
C PHE A 223 4.22 17.68 9.86
N ASP A 224 4.25 18.63 10.79
CA ASP A 224 5.45 19.41 11.15
C ASP A 224 6.56 18.55 11.75
N LYS A 225 6.20 17.50 12.48
CA LYS A 225 7.12 16.60 13.16
C LYS A 225 7.59 15.42 12.27
N LEU A 226 6.99 15.26 11.10
CA LEU A 226 7.30 14.15 10.18
C LEU A 226 8.53 14.51 9.35
N LYS A 227 9.71 14.03 9.77
CA LYS A 227 11.00 14.33 9.13
C LYS A 227 11.74 13.07 8.70
N GLY A 228 12.48 13.18 7.60
CA GLY A 228 13.26 12.08 7.03
C GLY A 228 12.38 11.06 6.28
N TYR A 229 13.02 10.24 5.45
CA TYR A 229 12.33 9.31 4.54
C TYR A 229 11.38 8.34 5.27
N ASP A 230 11.82 7.79 6.39
CA ASP A 230 11.11 6.74 7.13
C ASP A 230 9.86 7.28 7.89
N GLN A 231 9.74 8.61 8.09
CA GLN A 231 8.63 9.21 8.85
C GLN A 231 7.76 10.13 8.01
N THR A 232 8.31 10.78 7.00
CA THR A 232 7.58 11.77 6.20
C THR A 232 6.31 11.16 5.59
N ARG A 233 6.38 9.90 5.11
CA ARG A 233 5.25 9.19 4.50
C ARG A 233 4.43 8.37 5.50
N LEU A 234 4.28 8.86 6.73
CA LEU A 234 3.62 8.13 7.81
C LEU A 234 2.25 7.57 7.40
N TYR A 235 1.42 8.38 6.75
CA TYR A 235 0.05 7.97 6.39
C TYR A 235 0.04 6.85 5.35
N ALA A 236 0.98 6.85 4.41
CA ALA A 236 1.15 5.75 3.47
C ALA A 236 1.61 4.46 4.19
N TYR A 237 2.53 4.55 5.15
CA TYR A 237 2.97 3.38 5.91
C TYR A 237 1.88 2.81 6.82
N LEU A 238 1.03 3.65 7.41
CA LEU A 238 -0.14 3.20 8.18
C LEU A 238 -1.13 2.47 7.26
N ALA A 239 -1.45 3.03 6.10
CA ALA A 239 -2.33 2.41 5.11
C ALA A 239 -1.81 1.05 4.63
N GLU A 240 -0.50 0.92 4.40
CA GLU A 240 0.13 -0.35 3.99
C GLU A 240 -0.08 -1.46 5.03
N ARG A 241 0.00 -1.16 6.33
CA ARG A 241 -0.22 -2.15 7.40
C ARG A 241 -1.70 -2.52 7.52
N TYR A 242 -2.59 -1.53 7.36
CA TYR A 242 -4.03 -1.76 7.46
C TYR A 242 -4.58 -2.52 6.25
N LEU A 243 -4.04 -2.29 5.03
CA LEU A 243 -4.48 -2.95 3.81
C LEU A 243 -4.49 -4.48 3.94
N SER A 244 -3.37 -5.06 4.34
CA SER A 244 -3.21 -6.51 4.49
C SER A 244 -4.26 -7.11 5.43
N PHE A 245 -4.49 -6.48 6.57
CA PHE A 245 -5.51 -6.88 7.54
C PHE A 245 -6.93 -6.71 6.99
N TRP A 246 -7.25 -5.52 6.48
CA TRP A 246 -8.60 -5.18 6.06
C TRP A 246 -9.12 -6.09 4.94
N PHE A 247 -8.33 -6.27 3.89
CA PHE A 247 -8.74 -7.14 2.78
C PHE A 247 -8.94 -8.60 3.23
N LYS A 248 -8.04 -9.15 4.04
CA LYS A 248 -8.15 -10.53 4.55
C LYS A 248 -9.34 -10.72 5.50
N LYS A 249 -9.74 -9.70 6.25
CA LYS A 249 -10.88 -9.74 7.16
C LYS A 249 -12.21 -9.58 6.45
N HIS A 250 -12.29 -8.67 5.48
CA HIS A 250 -13.56 -8.20 4.92
C HIS A 250 -13.89 -8.74 3.54
N THR A 251 -12.95 -9.43 2.88
CA THR A 251 -13.13 -9.92 1.52
C THR A 251 -12.58 -11.32 1.32
N LYS A 252 -13.05 -12.02 0.26
CA LYS A 252 -12.41 -13.24 -0.20
C LYS A 252 -11.21 -12.86 -1.06
N THR A 253 -10.03 -12.85 -0.45
CA THR A 253 -8.79 -12.31 -1.01
C THR A 253 -7.87 -13.41 -1.52
N ILE A 254 -7.23 -13.18 -2.69
CA ILE A 254 -6.10 -13.97 -3.19
C ILE A 254 -4.82 -13.12 -3.17
N GLU A 255 -3.68 -13.77 -2.92
CA GLU A 255 -2.36 -13.15 -3.02
C GLU A 255 -1.78 -13.36 -4.42
N TRP A 256 -1.15 -12.31 -5.00
CA TRP A 256 -0.70 -12.34 -6.39
C TRP A 256 0.71 -11.76 -6.54
N PRO A 257 1.52 -12.27 -7.48
CA PRO A 257 2.90 -11.87 -7.67
C PRO A 257 3.06 -10.45 -8.21
N TRP A 258 4.13 -9.83 -7.76
CA TRP A 258 4.61 -8.53 -8.18
C TRP A 258 6.14 -8.52 -8.30
N VAL A 259 6.69 -7.56 -9.05
CA VAL A 259 8.13 -7.38 -9.20
C VAL A 259 8.54 -5.96 -8.83
N PHE A 260 9.76 -5.86 -8.31
CA PHE A 260 10.45 -4.58 -8.19
C PHE A 260 11.32 -4.36 -9.43
N ARG A 261 11.14 -3.22 -10.08
CA ARG A 261 12.00 -2.74 -11.16
C ARG A 261 12.36 -1.29 -10.89
N ASP A 262 13.63 -1.01 -10.75
CA ASP A 262 14.09 0.38 -10.62
C ASP A 262 13.98 1.07 -11.97
N ILE A 263 13.06 2.02 -12.05
CA ILE A 263 12.79 2.87 -13.22
C ILE A 263 13.25 4.27 -12.83
N ASN A 264 14.26 4.76 -13.53
CA ASN A 264 14.90 6.06 -13.31
C ASN A 264 14.48 7.08 -14.37
#